data_bd168f03647a497b81acc02baff99c67
#
_entry.id   bd168f03647a497b81acc02baff99c67
#
_cell.length_a   1.000
_cell.length_b   1.000
_cell.length_c   1.000
_cell.angle_alpha   90.00
_cell.angle_beta   90.00
_cell.angle_gamma   90.00
#
_symmetry.space_group_name_H-M   'P 1'
#
loop_
_entity.id
_entity.type
_entity.pdbx_description
1 polymer ?
#
loop_
_entity_poly.entity_id
_entity_poly.type
_entity_poly.pdbx_seq_one_letter_code
_entity_poly.pdbx_strand_id
1 'polypeptide(L)'
;MKGYLTIFFAMTMSLILSLTMGLIEGARYSALRLVITTVHQTAGNSILGQYHRQLFERYGVLFFEITELETKAVESMNENFKTDVLGELLGVRDLLAIQTLSTQVEGMTLAIDGKGKVLRRQCVQCIEEKLGISYLQQIVQTLNIVEEQGFGNQENNLEIGSRRWTKRELEEQAQMSELEGTLLPSTLSWLQKEALKFLVDGKSYSTASLPNEERLSKRLAAMAEKDNTEFVDENTDWESLLFLEYLFTHTGNYRSPLDDGHLKYQMEYILNGKDSDETNLWETADKLLQFRTWINMVSILADEDRVALLKEVSTSLAAALGNTEIEPVIYGVLLLIWGEVEGVYDVKRLLAGESVCLLKAEEDWLVKSSWLLGFATPLSQMEGEWKEVQKEGNTLLPLLLEENEERKSCDETKQSKKEIDLYYADYLRILMWFLDKEEIALRFMDIVESDIRMVTGESGFCLEHYAERVWLKTKLSSDYSGEFWVQREYGY
;
A
#
# COMPACT_ATOMS: atom_id res chain seq x y z
N MET A 1 87.69 4.09 37.90
CA MET A 1 86.58 3.15 37.64
C MET A 1 85.23 3.60 38.20
N LYS A 2 85.16 4.42 39.27
CA LYS A 2 83.85 4.80 39.87
C LYS A 2 82.98 5.74 39.01
N GLY A 3 83.52 6.56 38.08
CA GLY A 3 82.72 7.48 37.21
C GLY A 3 81.98 6.82 36.07
N TYR A 4 82.52 5.73 35.50
CA TYR A 4 81.83 5.02 34.39
C TYR A 4 80.60 4.26 34.86
N LEU A 5 80.56 3.76 36.06
CA LEU A 5 79.43 3.04 36.64
C LEU A 5 78.23 3.99 36.91
N THR A 6 78.52 5.18 37.40
CA THR A 6 77.48 6.21 37.62
C THR A 6 76.89 6.69 36.32
N ILE A 7 77.69 6.88 35.28
CA ILE A 7 77.15 7.27 33.95
C ILE A 7 76.30 6.12 33.35
N PHE A 8 76.74 4.88 33.49
CA PHE A 8 75.99 3.72 33.04
C PHE A 8 74.64 3.60 33.76
N PHE A 9 74.59 3.73 35.08
CA PHE A 9 73.31 3.73 35.84
C PHE A 9 72.46 4.89 35.51
N ALA A 10 72.96 6.09 35.28
CA ALA A 10 72.19 7.23 34.88
C ALA A 10 71.52 7.04 33.49
N MET A 11 72.31 6.46 32.54
CA MET A 11 71.76 6.15 31.19
C MET A 11 70.73 5.04 31.23
N THR A 12 70.95 3.97 31.97
CA THR A 12 69.97 2.87 32.08
C THR A 12 68.70 3.32 32.78
N MET A 13 68.83 4.15 33.85
CA MET A 13 67.66 4.71 34.53
C MET A 13 66.87 5.69 33.66
N SER A 14 67.55 6.53 32.86
CA SER A 14 66.92 7.40 31.88
C SER A 14 66.20 6.61 30.82
N LEU A 15 66.78 5.49 30.32
CA LEU A 15 66.16 4.62 29.34
C LEU A 15 64.90 3.90 29.90
N ILE A 16 64.98 3.40 31.15
CA ILE A 16 63.83 2.78 31.84
C ILE A 16 62.73 3.79 32.06
N LEU A 17 63.04 5.02 32.51
CA LEU A 17 62.09 6.11 32.69
C LEU A 17 61.42 6.50 31.37
N SER A 18 62.15 6.61 30.27
CA SER A 18 61.60 6.89 28.94
C SER A 18 60.73 5.77 28.47
N LEU A 19 61.07 4.52 28.68
CA LEU A 19 60.30 3.36 28.32
C LEU A 19 58.93 3.32 29.12
N THR A 20 59.03 3.51 30.44
CA THR A 20 57.88 3.53 31.33
C THR A 20 56.93 4.69 30.97
N MET A 21 57.49 5.87 30.66
CA MET A 21 56.70 7.01 30.20
C MET A 21 55.96 6.71 28.90
N GLY A 22 56.63 6.09 27.92
CA GLY A 22 56.01 5.66 26.67
C GLY A 22 54.92 4.59 26.84
N LEU A 23 55.10 3.66 27.78
CA LEU A 23 54.07 2.68 28.12
C LEU A 23 52.82 3.34 28.77
N ILE A 24 53.05 4.30 29.68
CA ILE A 24 51.97 5.05 30.33
C ILE A 24 51.18 5.89 29.30
N GLU A 25 51.88 6.57 28.39
CA GLU A 25 51.26 7.32 27.31
C GLU A 25 50.45 6.40 26.37
N GLY A 26 51.03 5.25 25.99
CA GLY A 26 50.31 4.26 25.17
C GLY A 26 49.06 3.69 25.86
N ALA A 27 49.16 3.42 27.17
CA ALA A 27 48.04 2.96 27.97
C ALA A 27 46.94 4.05 28.07
N ARG A 28 47.29 5.31 28.29
CA ARG A 28 46.36 6.46 28.31
C ARG A 28 45.66 6.62 26.99
N TYR A 29 46.38 6.57 25.87
CA TYR A 29 45.77 6.70 24.54
C TYR A 29 44.80 5.56 24.26
N SER A 30 45.11 4.34 24.63
CA SER A 30 44.26 3.18 24.49
C SER A 30 42.96 3.32 25.36
N ALA A 31 43.15 3.76 26.61
CA ALA A 31 42.03 4.02 27.53
C ALA A 31 41.12 5.14 27.01
N LEU A 32 41.69 6.26 26.53
CA LEU A 32 40.98 7.36 25.92
C LEU A 32 40.11 6.88 24.75
N ARG A 33 40.69 6.10 23.83
CA ARG A 33 39.97 5.55 22.69
C ARG A 33 38.82 4.64 23.11
N LEU A 34 39.04 3.80 24.11
CA LEU A 34 37.99 2.90 24.63
C LEU A 34 36.84 3.68 25.25
N VAL A 35 37.13 4.64 26.14
CA VAL A 35 36.13 5.44 26.82
C VAL A 35 35.29 6.24 25.81
N ILE A 36 35.93 6.91 24.85
CA ILE A 36 35.27 7.66 23.80
C ILE A 36 34.33 6.77 22.99
N THR A 37 34.82 5.60 22.56
CA THR A 37 34.03 4.66 21.78
C THR A 37 32.80 4.20 22.56
N THR A 38 32.99 3.87 23.85
CA THR A 38 31.92 3.41 24.73
C THR A 38 30.87 4.52 24.99
N VAL A 39 31.33 5.71 25.37
CA VAL A 39 30.42 6.84 25.63
C VAL A 39 29.64 7.26 24.37
N HIS A 40 30.32 7.32 23.23
CA HIS A 40 29.69 7.63 21.95
C HIS A 40 28.66 6.57 21.61
N GLN A 41 28.93 5.28 21.82
CA GLN A 41 27.99 4.20 21.61
C GLN A 41 26.79 4.27 22.56
N THR A 42 27.05 4.55 23.84
CA THR A 42 25.97 4.69 24.84
C THR A 42 25.06 5.88 24.52
N ALA A 43 25.63 7.02 24.12
CA ALA A 43 24.86 8.19 23.70
C ALA A 43 24.00 7.91 22.46
N GLY A 44 24.56 7.20 21.45
CA GLY A 44 23.81 6.77 20.28
C GLY A 44 22.65 5.83 20.64
N ASN A 45 22.92 4.84 21.48
CA ASN A 45 21.87 3.93 21.97
C ASN A 45 20.79 4.68 22.77
N SER A 46 21.17 5.73 23.52
CA SER A 46 20.22 6.58 24.23
C SER A 46 19.32 7.37 23.28
N ILE A 47 19.85 7.86 22.15
CA ILE A 47 19.06 8.51 21.10
C ILE A 47 18.10 7.50 20.47
N LEU A 48 18.57 6.34 20.07
CA LEU A 48 17.71 5.28 19.50
C LEU A 48 16.67 4.78 20.52
N GLY A 49 16.99 4.77 21.80
CA GLY A 49 16.03 4.42 22.87
C GLY A 49 14.87 5.42 23.03
N GLN A 50 14.96 6.62 22.41
CA GLN A 50 13.89 7.64 22.39
C GLN A 50 13.01 7.50 21.15
N TYR A 51 12.81 6.28 20.63
CA TYR A 51 11.91 6.03 19.52
C TYR A 51 10.48 6.48 19.82
N HIS A 52 9.74 6.86 18.79
CA HIS A 52 8.36 7.30 18.93
C HIS A 52 7.45 6.10 19.26
N ARG A 53 6.97 6.06 20.50
CA ARG A 53 6.28 4.90 21.07
C ARG A 53 5.00 4.53 20.31
N GLN A 54 4.19 5.52 19.93
CA GLN A 54 2.92 5.28 19.23
C GLN A 54 3.14 4.71 17.82
N LEU A 55 4.20 5.13 17.11
CA LEU A 55 4.57 4.54 15.83
C LEU A 55 4.94 3.06 15.99
N PHE A 56 5.69 2.74 17.03
CA PHE A 56 6.08 1.36 17.29
C PHE A 56 4.89 0.49 17.72
N GLU A 57 4.05 0.96 18.66
CA GLU A 57 2.91 0.20 19.19
C GLU A 57 1.87 -0.09 18.09
N ARG A 58 1.62 0.87 17.18
CA ARG A 58 0.59 0.76 16.16
C ARG A 58 1.09 0.13 14.86
N TYR A 59 2.28 0.50 14.43
CA TYR A 59 2.83 0.14 13.13
C TYR A 59 4.07 -0.76 13.18
N GLY A 60 4.65 -1.00 14.36
CA GLY A 60 5.85 -1.81 14.52
C GLY A 60 7.11 -1.19 13.91
N VAL A 61 7.10 0.11 13.60
CA VAL A 61 8.22 0.82 12.98
C VAL A 61 8.96 1.68 14.00
N LEU A 62 10.28 1.80 13.84
CA LEU A 62 11.18 2.48 14.75
C LEU A 62 11.75 3.74 14.12
N PHE A 63 11.32 4.90 14.62
CA PHE A 63 11.84 6.21 14.24
C PHE A 63 12.02 7.06 15.48
N PHE A 64 13.06 7.91 15.50
CA PHE A 64 13.31 8.88 16.56
C PHE A 64 13.15 10.30 16.04
N GLU A 65 12.78 11.22 16.95
CA GLU A 65 12.60 12.63 16.63
C GLU A 65 13.93 13.34 16.44
N ILE A 66 14.05 14.12 15.36
CA ILE A 66 15.28 14.87 15.04
C ILE A 66 15.34 16.24 15.67
N THR A 67 14.25 16.71 16.28
CA THR A 67 14.19 18.03 16.93
C THR A 67 15.16 18.07 18.12
N GLU A 68 16.04 19.08 18.14
CA GLU A 68 17.07 19.26 19.19
C GLU A 68 18.08 18.07 19.32
N LEU A 69 18.22 17.24 18.28
CA LEU A 69 19.06 16.05 18.30
C LEU A 69 20.52 16.36 18.69
N GLU A 70 21.11 17.43 18.14
CA GLU A 70 22.48 17.84 18.42
C GLU A 70 22.67 18.22 19.91
N THR A 71 21.71 18.94 20.49
CA THR A 71 21.73 19.34 21.90
C THR A 71 21.59 18.13 22.82
N LYS A 72 20.61 17.24 22.53
CA LYS A 72 20.38 16.00 23.28
C LYS A 72 21.59 15.08 23.22
N ALA A 73 22.25 14.97 22.08
CA ALA A 73 23.48 14.19 21.93
C ALA A 73 24.62 14.71 22.78
N VAL A 74 24.84 16.04 22.79
CA VAL A 74 25.88 16.69 23.63
C VAL A 74 25.58 16.48 25.12
N GLU A 75 24.35 16.66 25.55
CA GLU A 75 23.94 16.44 26.94
C GLU A 75 24.16 15.01 27.38
N SER A 76 23.68 14.01 26.58
CA SER A 76 23.85 12.61 26.88
C SER A 76 25.33 12.18 26.95
N MET A 77 26.19 12.68 26.04
CA MET A 77 27.60 12.40 26.08
C MET A 77 28.27 13.01 27.33
N ASN A 78 27.95 14.24 27.66
CA ASN A 78 28.52 14.90 28.82
C ASN A 78 28.09 14.25 30.15
N GLU A 79 26.88 13.77 30.26
CA GLU A 79 26.39 13.01 31.41
C GLU A 79 27.15 11.69 31.55
N ASN A 80 27.37 10.96 30.47
CA ASN A 80 28.08 9.71 30.45
C ASN A 80 29.60 9.90 30.76
N PHE A 81 30.20 11.00 30.35
CA PHE A 81 31.59 11.33 30.74
C PHE A 81 31.70 11.71 32.21
N LYS A 82 30.67 12.29 32.84
CA LYS A 82 30.66 12.63 34.27
C LYS A 82 30.48 11.40 35.17
N THR A 83 29.77 10.40 34.72
CA THR A 83 29.58 9.09 35.41
C THR A 83 30.73 8.14 35.16
N ASP A 84 31.98 8.62 35.20
CA ASP A 84 33.18 7.80 34.98
C ASP A 84 33.27 6.67 36.00
N VAL A 85 32.75 5.50 35.63
CA VAL A 85 32.80 4.25 36.43
C VAL A 85 34.22 3.85 36.76
N LEU A 86 35.21 4.17 35.91
CA LEU A 86 36.62 3.97 36.16
C LEU A 86 37.20 4.92 37.21
N GLY A 87 36.76 6.18 37.22
CA GLY A 87 37.15 7.15 38.24
C GLY A 87 36.61 6.79 39.62
N GLU A 88 35.40 6.28 39.70
CA GLU A 88 34.78 5.82 40.93
C GLU A 88 35.45 4.54 41.47
N LEU A 89 35.84 3.62 40.59
CA LEU A 89 36.50 2.34 40.96
C LEU A 89 37.95 2.51 41.39
N LEU A 90 38.69 3.47 40.81
CA LEU A 90 40.12 3.68 41.07
C LEU A 90 40.40 4.85 42.04
N GLY A 91 39.35 5.58 42.48
CA GLY A 91 39.49 6.76 43.36
C GLY A 91 40.26 7.92 42.74
N VAL A 92 40.45 7.93 41.43
CA VAL A 92 41.19 8.94 40.67
C VAL A 92 40.18 9.73 39.81
N ARG A 93 39.77 10.89 40.29
CA ARG A 93 38.91 11.79 39.52
C ARG A 93 39.68 12.33 38.31
N ASP A 94 39.04 12.32 37.14
CA ASP A 94 39.44 12.98 35.90
C ASP A 94 40.78 12.52 35.26
N LEU A 95 41.06 11.20 35.21
CA LEU A 95 42.26 10.68 34.58
C LEU A 95 42.40 11.03 33.09
N LEU A 96 41.32 11.27 32.41
CA LEU A 96 41.29 11.55 30.98
C LEU A 96 40.75 12.97 30.63
N ALA A 97 40.04 13.63 31.56
CA ALA A 97 39.49 14.99 31.40
C ALA A 97 38.85 15.25 30.03
N ILE A 98 37.91 14.36 29.62
CA ILE A 98 37.26 14.42 28.33
C ILE A 98 36.03 15.31 28.45
N GLN A 99 35.86 16.21 27.48
CA GLN A 99 34.67 17.07 27.35
C GLN A 99 34.17 17.08 25.92
N THR A 100 32.84 17.04 25.76
CA THR A 100 32.19 17.25 24.47
C THR A 100 32.06 18.75 24.21
N LEU A 101 32.68 19.24 23.14
CA LEU A 101 32.63 20.65 22.76
C LEU A 101 31.42 20.96 21.90
N SER A 102 31.16 20.11 20.90
CA SER A 102 30.02 20.26 20.00
C SER A 102 29.73 18.95 19.30
N THR A 103 28.48 18.73 18.93
CA THR A 103 28.05 17.65 18.04
C THR A 103 27.34 18.28 16.85
N GLN A 104 27.60 17.76 15.67
CA GLN A 104 26.98 18.17 14.41
C GLN A 104 26.37 16.95 13.74
N VAL A 105 25.20 17.13 13.13
CA VAL A 105 24.58 16.14 12.27
C VAL A 105 25.20 16.28 10.87
N GLU A 106 25.90 15.28 10.39
CA GLU A 106 26.48 15.26 9.02
C GLU A 106 25.48 14.73 7.99
N GLY A 107 24.55 13.88 8.41
CA GLY A 107 23.52 13.33 7.57
C GLY A 107 22.48 12.58 8.39
N MET A 108 21.31 12.38 7.80
CA MET A 108 20.23 11.60 8.40
C MET A 108 19.44 10.90 7.30
N THR A 109 18.77 9.81 7.66
CA THR A 109 17.81 9.13 6.81
C THR A 109 16.44 9.31 7.43
N LEU A 110 15.59 10.10 6.79
CA LEU A 110 14.25 10.41 7.27
C LEU A 110 13.25 9.30 6.93
N ALA A 111 12.18 9.20 7.70
CA ALA A 111 11.08 8.28 7.43
C ALA A 111 10.45 8.49 6.05
N ILE A 112 10.45 9.74 5.57
CA ILE A 112 9.87 10.17 4.29
C ILE A 112 10.81 9.98 3.09
N ASP A 113 12.10 9.69 3.31
CA ASP A 113 13.10 9.64 2.24
C ASP A 113 12.74 8.57 1.19
N GLY A 114 13.09 8.88 -0.07
CA GLY A 114 12.78 8.05 -1.21
C GLY A 114 11.27 7.87 -1.43
N LYS A 115 10.47 8.90 -1.15
CA LYS A 115 9.00 8.85 -1.24
C LYS A 115 8.38 7.71 -0.41
N GLY A 116 8.90 7.54 0.81
CA GLY A 116 8.44 6.51 1.75
C GLY A 116 9.14 5.15 1.64
N LYS A 117 10.22 5.02 0.87
CA LYS A 117 11.00 3.76 0.80
C LYS A 117 11.54 3.34 2.15
N VAL A 118 11.97 4.29 2.98
CA VAL A 118 12.50 4.02 4.32
C VAL A 118 11.43 3.43 5.21
N LEU A 119 10.25 4.04 5.27
CA LEU A 119 9.10 3.52 6.01
C LEU A 119 8.69 2.14 5.48
N ARG A 120 8.54 1.99 4.16
CA ARG A 120 8.18 0.73 3.51
C ARG A 120 9.14 -0.41 3.88
N ARG A 121 10.45 -0.17 3.85
CA ARG A 121 11.45 -1.17 4.24
C ARG A 121 11.24 -1.68 5.67
N GLN A 122 11.01 -0.79 6.63
CA GLN A 122 10.72 -1.19 8.01
C GLN A 122 9.40 -1.97 8.12
N CYS A 123 8.37 -1.58 7.37
CA CYS A 123 7.11 -2.31 7.30
C CYS A 123 7.30 -3.73 6.79
N VAL A 124 8.09 -3.90 5.73
CA VAL A 124 8.42 -5.22 5.16
C VAL A 124 9.18 -6.07 6.20
N GLN A 125 10.20 -5.51 6.84
CA GLN A 125 10.95 -6.21 7.90
C GLN A 125 10.05 -6.64 9.06
N CYS A 126 9.08 -5.81 9.44
CA CYS A 126 8.15 -6.13 10.53
C CYS A 126 7.27 -7.36 10.24
N ILE A 127 6.91 -7.59 8.97
CA ILE A 127 5.98 -8.66 8.61
C ILE A 127 6.66 -9.93 8.07
N GLU A 128 7.88 -9.81 7.55
CA GLU A 128 8.61 -10.93 6.92
C GLU A 128 8.71 -12.16 7.83
N GLU A 129 8.90 -11.96 9.13
CA GLU A 129 9.01 -13.06 10.12
C GLU A 129 7.64 -13.64 10.51
N LYS A 130 6.52 -12.96 10.22
CA LYS A 130 5.18 -13.33 10.69
C LYS A 130 4.39 -14.12 9.66
N LEU A 131 4.68 -13.97 8.37
CA LEU A 131 3.89 -14.57 7.30
C LEU A 131 4.39 -15.98 6.92
N GLY A 132 3.42 -16.89 6.73
CA GLY A 132 3.71 -18.23 6.23
C GLY A 132 3.91 -18.25 4.70
N ILE A 133 4.93 -18.96 4.23
CA ILE A 133 5.28 -19.06 2.80
C ILE A 133 4.10 -19.62 1.97
N SER A 134 3.34 -20.57 2.50
CA SER A 134 2.19 -21.17 1.79
C SER A 134 1.07 -20.18 1.52
N TYR A 135 0.81 -19.25 2.43
CA TYR A 135 -0.18 -18.20 2.25
C TYR A 135 0.22 -17.22 1.15
N LEU A 136 1.47 -16.78 1.14
CA LEU A 136 1.99 -15.90 0.10
C LEU A 136 1.97 -16.55 -1.29
N GLN A 137 2.25 -17.87 -1.37
CA GLN A 137 2.16 -18.62 -2.62
C GLN A 137 0.73 -18.64 -3.19
N GLN A 138 -0.31 -18.74 -2.36
CA GLN A 138 -1.71 -18.65 -2.82
C GLN A 138 -2.02 -17.29 -3.43
N ILE A 139 -1.57 -16.19 -2.79
CA ILE A 139 -1.75 -14.85 -3.34
C ILE A 139 -1.06 -14.72 -4.69
N VAL A 140 0.20 -15.13 -4.80
CA VAL A 140 0.95 -15.11 -6.07
C VAL A 140 0.22 -15.92 -7.17
N GLN A 141 -0.31 -17.08 -6.85
CA GLN A 141 -1.09 -17.88 -7.81
C GLN A 141 -2.33 -17.13 -8.30
N THR A 142 -3.05 -16.45 -7.38
CA THR A 142 -4.22 -15.65 -7.75
C THR A 142 -3.84 -14.49 -8.65
N LEU A 143 -2.77 -13.76 -8.32
CA LEU A 143 -2.27 -12.64 -9.13
C LEU A 143 -1.85 -13.10 -10.53
N ASN A 144 -1.12 -14.21 -10.64
CA ASN A 144 -0.72 -14.77 -11.94
C ASN A 144 -1.93 -15.14 -12.81
N ILE A 145 -2.99 -15.71 -12.22
CA ILE A 145 -4.22 -16.01 -12.97
C ILE A 145 -4.83 -14.71 -13.52
N VAL A 146 -4.87 -13.64 -12.73
CA VAL A 146 -5.43 -12.33 -13.14
C VAL A 146 -4.60 -11.72 -14.27
N GLU A 147 -3.27 -11.77 -14.17
CA GLU A 147 -2.36 -11.28 -15.22
C GLU A 147 -2.52 -12.08 -16.53
N GLU A 148 -2.66 -13.40 -16.45
CA GLU A 148 -2.94 -14.26 -17.60
C GLU A 148 -4.27 -13.92 -18.29
N GLN A 149 -5.27 -13.42 -17.56
CA GLN A 149 -6.52 -12.91 -18.13
C GLN A 149 -6.38 -11.53 -18.77
N GLY A 150 -5.20 -10.93 -18.78
CA GLY A 150 -4.90 -9.66 -19.43
C GLY A 150 -5.35 -8.42 -18.68
N PHE A 151 -5.75 -8.53 -17.42
CA PHE A 151 -6.05 -7.36 -16.59
C PHE A 151 -4.74 -6.64 -16.21
N GLY A 152 -4.77 -5.30 -16.22
CA GLY A 152 -3.58 -4.47 -15.91
C GLY A 152 -2.77 -4.04 -17.14
N ASN A 153 -3.00 -4.62 -18.31
CA ASN A 153 -2.45 -4.08 -19.56
C ASN A 153 -3.13 -2.76 -19.90
N GLN A 154 -2.35 -1.75 -20.29
CA GLN A 154 -2.83 -0.36 -20.54
C GLN A 154 -3.98 -0.23 -21.55
N GLU A 155 -4.23 -1.26 -22.35
CA GLU A 155 -5.36 -1.37 -23.26
C GLU A 155 -6.05 -2.71 -23.02
N ASN A 156 -7.07 -2.73 -22.15
CA ASN A 156 -7.96 -3.88 -21.99
C ASN A 156 -8.78 -4.05 -23.28
N ASN A 157 -8.19 -4.72 -24.26
CA ASN A 157 -8.77 -4.96 -25.57
C ASN A 157 -9.35 -6.37 -25.65
N LEU A 158 -10.62 -6.47 -25.99
CA LEU A 158 -11.28 -7.75 -26.30
C LEU A 158 -11.28 -8.01 -27.79
N GLU A 159 -10.84 -9.20 -28.19
CA GLU A 159 -10.87 -9.62 -29.58
C GLU A 159 -12.25 -10.24 -29.88
N ILE A 160 -13.09 -9.50 -30.62
CA ILE A 160 -14.42 -9.94 -31.03
C ILE A 160 -14.43 -10.02 -32.55
N GLY A 161 -14.48 -11.24 -33.06
CA GLY A 161 -14.33 -11.48 -34.50
C GLY A 161 -12.94 -11.13 -35.02
N SER A 162 -12.85 -10.22 -35.96
CA SER A 162 -11.59 -9.75 -36.55
C SER A 162 -11.11 -8.41 -36.02
N ARG A 163 -11.80 -7.83 -35.05
CA ARG A 163 -11.51 -6.51 -34.49
C ARG A 163 -11.29 -6.57 -33.00
N ARG A 164 -10.35 -5.76 -32.53
CA ARG A 164 -10.15 -5.50 -31.09
C ARG A 164 -11.01 -4.31 -30.67
N TRP A 165 -11.68 -4.47 -29.54
CA TRP A 165 -12.57 -3.48 -28.97
C TRP A 165 -12.15 -3.13 -27.54
N THR A 166 -12.16 -1.85 -27.22
CA THR A 166 -12.11 -1.38 -25.84
C THR A 166 -13.51 -1.27 -25.24
N LYS A 167 -13.66 -1.31 -23.91
CA LYS A 167 -14.95 -1.06 -23.23
C LYS A 167 -15.54 0.26 -23.71
N ARG A 168 -14.74 1.32 -23.77
CA ARG A 168 -15.16 2.66 -24.20
C ARG A 168 -15.72 2.68 -25.64
N GLU A 169 -15.05 2.01 -26.57
CA GLU A 169 -15.55 1.91 -27.95
C GLU A 169 -16.89 1.20 -28.01
N LEU A 170 -17.10 0.12 -27.23
CA LEU A 170 -18.38 -0.58 -27.15
C LEU A 170 -19.48 0.32 -26.56
N GLU A 171 -19.17 1.10 -25.55
CA GLU A 171 -20.09 2.08 -24.95
C GLU A 171 -20.48 3.19 -25.95
N GLU A 172 -19.53 3.70 -26.70
CA GLU A 172 -19.78 4.70 -27.75
C GLU A 172 -20.60 4.10 -28.90
N GLN A 173 -20.33 2.88 -29.31
CA GLN A 173 -21.08 2.19 -30.37
C GLN A 173 -22.52 1.87 -29.95
N ALA A 174 -22.76 1.58 -28.66
CA ALA A 174 -24.11 1.35 -28.16
C ALA A 174 -25.04 2.57 -28.31
N GLN A 175 -24.50 3.77 -28.47
CA GLN A 175 -25.25 5.01 -28.68
C GLN A 175 -25.52 5.30 -30.16
N MET A 176 -25.24 4.37 -31.09
CA MET A 176 -25.52 4.56 -32.51
C MET A 176 -27.02 4.60 -32.76
N SER A 177 -27.43 5.44 -33.74
CA SER A 177 -28.83 5.63 -34.13
C SER A 177 -29.50 4.32 -34.59
N GLU A 178 -28.74 3.39 -35.14
CA GLU A 178 -29.21 2.06 -35.56
C GLU A 178 -29.71 1.21 -34.40
N LEU A 179 -29.22 1.44 -33.18
CA LEU A 179 -29.59 0.70 -31.97
C LEU A 179 -30.72 1.39 -31.15
N GLU A 180 -31.14 2.62 -31.48
CA GLU A 180 -32.17 3.35 -30.74
C GLU A 180 -33.50 2.58 -30.63
N GLY A 181 -33.80 1.71 -31.60
CA GLY A 181 -34.98 0.82 -31.61
C GLY A 181 -34.85 -0.44 -30.77
N THR A 182 -33.81 -0.56 -29.91
CA THR A 182 -33.50 -1.74 -29.07
C THR A 182 -33.42 -1.39 -27.60
N LEU A 183 -33.34 -2.42 -26.73
CA LEU A 183 -33.11 -2.25 -25.30
C LEU A 183 -31.65 -1.91 -24.96
N LEU A 184 -30.68 -2.08 -25.88
CA LEU A 184 -29.27 -1.99 -25.61
C LEU A 184 -28.83 -0.61 -25.08
N PRO A 185 -29.17 0.54 -25.73
CA PRO A 185 -28.75 1.84 -25.25
C PRO A 185 -29.31 2.20 -23.87
N SER A 186 -30.59 1.87 -23.63
CA SER A 186 -31.28 2.17 -22.36
C SER A 186 -30.69 1.34 -21.22
N THR A 187 -30.45 0.06 -21.45
CA THR A 187 -29.82 -0.83 -20.44
C THR A 187 -28.40 -0.36 -20.09
N LEU A 188 -27.57 -0.06 -21.07
CA LEU A 188 -26.22 0.41 -20.84
C LEU A 188 -26.19 1.78 -20.13
N SER A 189 -27.07 2.71 -20.55
CA SER A 189 -27.20 4.00 -19.89
C SER A 189 -27.64 3.88 -18.42
N TRP A 190 -28.48 2.90 -18.09
CA TRP A 190 -28.87 2.61 -16.72
C TRP A 190 -27.69 2.03 -15.92
N LEU A 191 -26.96 1.06 -16.47
CA LEU A 191 -25.78 0.49 -15.84
C LEU A 191 -24.75 1.58 -15.49
N GLN A 192 -24.47 2.47 -16.42
CA GLN A 192 -23.52 3.57 -16.21
C GLN A 192 -23.94 4.58 -15.13
N LYS A 193 -25.24 4.84 -14.95
CA LYS A 193 -25.75 5.89 -14.08
C LYS A 193 -26.22 5.40 -12.72
N GLU A 194 -26.88 4.26 -12.68
CA GLU A 194 -27.63 3.79 -11.52
C GLU A 194 -27.00 2.57 -10.84
N ALA A 195 -26.16 1.79 -11.53
CA ALA A 195 -25.59 0.58 -10.97
C ALA A 195 -24.76 0.85 -9.70
N LEU A 196 -23.92 1.88 -9.71
CA LEU A 196 -23.13 2.26 -8.55
C LEU A 196 -24.00 2.72 -7.38
N LYS A 197 -25.03 3.52 -7.64
CA LYS A 197 -25.98 3.92 -6.60
C LYS A 197 -26.67 2.70 -5.99
N PHE A 198 -27.11 1.76 -6.84
CA PHE A 198 -27.71 0.51 -6.40
C PHE A 198 -26.80 -0.33 -5.50
N LEU A 199 -25.48 -0.33 -5.76
CA LEU A 199 -24.50 -1.05 -4.96
C LEU A 199 -24.29 -0.45 -3.57
N VAL A 200 -24.38 0.86 -3.46
CA VAL A 200 -23.96 1.64 -2.30
C VAL A 200 -25.16 2.22 -1.54
N ASP A 201 -26.31 2.36 -2.16
CA ASP A 201 -27.50 3.03 -1.56
C ASP A 201 -28.06 2.28 -0.32
N GLY A 202 -28.56 3.06 0.63
CA GLY A 202 -29.22 2.54 1.83
C GLY A 202 -28.31 2.04 2.95
N LYS A 203 -26.99 2.16 2.82
CA LYS A 203 -26.01 1.78 3.85
C LYS A 203 -25.54 3.00 4.63
N SER A 204 -25.25 2.82 5.93
CA SER A 204 -24.59 3.85 6.74
C SER A 204 -23.09 3.80 6.50
N TYR A 205 -22.51 4.90 6.06
CA TYR A 205 -21.06 5.02 5.80
C TYR A 205 -20.37 5.89 6.84
N SER A 206 -19.05 5.71 6.94
CA SER A 206 -18.20 6.65 7.65
C SER A 206 -18.17 7.99 6.92
N THR A 207 -18.31 9.08 7.69
CA THR A 207 -18.16 10.46 7.19
C THR A 207 -16.78 11.01 7.44
N ALA A 208 -15.83 10.18 7.87
CA ALA A 208 -14.46 10.61 8.11
C ALA A 208 -13.81 11.12 6.82
N SER A 209 -13.01 12.17 6.96
CA SER A 209 -12.37 12.82 5.82
C SER A 209 -10.96 13.28 6.14
N LEU A 210 -10.07 13.21 5.15
CA LEU A 210 -8.70 13.68 5.21
C LEU A 210 -8.46 14.69 4.08
N PRO A 211 -8.66 16.00 4.35
CA PRO A 211 -8.51 17.06 3.34
C PRO A 211 -7.09 17.13 2.78
N ASN A 212 -6.95 17.64 1.56
CA ASN A 212 -5.65 17.74 0.87
C ASN A 212 -4.61 18.55 1.64
N GLU A 213 -5.02 19.59 2.38
CA GLU A 213 -4.13 20.44 3.17
C GLU A 213 -3.47 19.70 4.33
N GLU A 214 -4.09 18.65 4.82
CA GLU A 214 -3.60 17.84 5.95
C GLU A 214 -2.72 16.68 5.52
N ARG A 215 -2.62 16.37 4.21
CA ARG A 215 -1.89 15.23 3.68
C ARG A 215 -0.41 15.49 3.56
N LEU A 216 0.38 14.58 4.09
CA LEU A 216 1.84 14.57 3.93
C LEU A 216 2.24 14.43 2.45
N SER A 217 1.58 13.54 1.70
CA SER A 217 1.85 13.31 0.28
C SER A 217 1.76 14.60 -0.55
N LYS A 218 0.82 15.50 -0.24
CA LYS A 218 0.68 16.81 -0.92
C LYS A 218 1.78 17.79 -0.51
N ARG A 219 2.19 17.78 0.77
CA ARG A 219 3.33 18.60 1.24
C ARG A 219 4.63 18.16 0.57
N LEU A 220 4.87 16.83 0.48
CA LEU A 220 6.06 16.28 -0.18
C LEU A 220 6.06 16.58 -1.68
N ALA A 221 4.93 16.47 -2.37
CA ALA A 221 4.83 16.84 -3.79
C ALA A 221 5.19 18.32 -4.03
N ALA A 222 4.78 19.23 -3.14
CA ALA A 222 5.13 20.64 -3.23
C ALA A 222 6.64 20.91 -2.96
N MET A 223 7.31 20.06 -2.17
CA MET A 223 8.74 20.13 -1.90
C MET A 223 9.58 19.50 -3.02
N ALA A 224 9.12 18.40 -3.62
CA ALA A 224 9.85 17.64 -4.65
C ALA A 224 10.07 18.40 -5.97
N GLU A 225 9.34 19.50 -6.24
CA GLU A 225 9.67 20.40 -7.33
C GLU A 225 11.09 21.02 -7.20
N LYS A 226 11.77 20.86 -6.06
CA LYS A 226 13.08 21.42 -5.76
C LYS A 226 14.23 20.42 -5.69
N ASP A 227 13.97 19.12 -5.61
CA ASP A 227 15.01 18.11 -5.36
C ASP A 227 14.95 16.97 -6.37
N ASN A 228 15.93 16.91 -7.29
CA ASN A 228 16.09 15.87 -8.31
C ASN A 228 16.94 14.69 -7.83
N THR A 229 16.77 14.18 -6.64
CA THR A 229 17.44 12.96 -6.21
C THR A 229 16.69 11.73 -6.72
N GLU A 230 17.18 11.16 -7.83
CA GLU A 230 16.74 9.86 -8.33
C GLU A 230 17.21 8.76 -7.39
N PHE A 231 16.32 8.20 -6.60
CA PHE A 231 16.55 6.93 -5.91
C PHE A 231 16.26 5.77 -6.87
N VAL A 232 17.25 4.95 -7.15
CA VAL A 232 17.06 3.71 -7.92
C VAL A 232 16.17 2.77 -7.13
N ASP A 233 15.04 2.37 -7.72
CA ASP A 233 14.12 1.43 -7.11
C ASP A 233 14.51 0.00 -7.49
N GLU A 234 15.14 -0.72 -6.56
CA GLU A 234 15.43 -2.16 -6.67
C GLU A 234 14.32 -3.04 -6.05
N ASN A 235 13.09 -2.49 -5.94
CA ASN A 235 11.99 -3.23 -5.33
C ASN A 235 11.67 -4.50 -6.12
N THR A 236 11.78 -5.62 -5.45
CA THR A 236 11.33 -6.91 -5.99
C THR A 236 9.81 -7.05 -5.84
N ASP A 237 9.18 -7.85 -6.69
CA ASP A 237 7.74 -8.17 -6.56
C ASP A 237 7.44 -8.79 -5.19
N TRP A 238 8.39 -9.52 -4.62
CA TRP A 238 8.30 -10.09 -3.28
C TRP A 238 8.17 -9.04 -2.18
N GLU A 239 9.02 -8.01 -2.17
CA GLU A 239 8.92 -6.91 -1.19
C GLU A 239 7.61 -6.13 -1.36
N SER A 240 7.14 -5.98 -2.60
CA SER A 240 5.86 -5.35 -2.89
C SER A 240 4.69 -6.13 -2.30
N LEU A 241 4.73 -7.46 -2.43
CA LEU A 241 3.72 -8.34 -1.85
C LEU A 241 3.74 -8.29 -0.32
N LEU A 242 4.92 -8.36 0.31
CA LEU A 242 5.07 -8.25 1.75
C LEU A 242 4.54 -6.91 2.28
N PHE A 243 4.83 -5.83 1.57
CA PHE A 243 4.30 -4.51 1.95
C PHE A 243 2.78 -4.44 1.85
N LEU A 244 2.17 -5.00 0.81
CA LEU A 244 0.70 -5.10 0.72
C LEU A 244 0.12 -5.89 1.91
N GLU A 245 0.68 -7.04 2.24
CA GLU A 245 0.22 -7.84 3.38
C GLU A 245 0.41 -7.12 4.72
N TYR A 246 1.50 -6.35 4.86
CA TYR A 246 1.67 -5.46 6.01
C TYR A 246 0.51 -4.46 6.13
N LEU A 247 0.12 -3.82 5.01
CA LEU A 247 -1.01 -2.89 5.00
C LEU A 247 -2.31 -3.58 5.44
N PHE A 248 -2.64 -4.76 4.89
CA PHE A 248 -3.83 -5.53 5.29
C PHE A 248 -3.85 -5.94 6.76
N THR A 249 -2.68 -6.02 7.41
CA THR A 249 -2.56 -6.35 8.83
C THR A 249 -2.74 -5.13 9.74
N HIS A 250 -2.36 -3.93 9.27
CA HIS A 250 -2.28 -2.71 10.09
C HIS A 250 -3.29 -1.63 9.71
N THR A 251 -4.09 -1.82 8.66
CA THR A 251 -5.10 -0.85 8.22
C THR A 251 -6.48 -1.48 8.09
N GLY A 252 -7.51 -0.66 8.25
CA GLY A 252 -8.91 -1.09 8.09
C GLY A 252 -9.41 -0.96 6.66
N ASN A 253 -10.49 -1.69 6.36
CA ASN A 253 -11.26 -1.58 5.12
C ASN A 253 -12.76 -1.56 5.40
N TYR A 254 -13.58 -1.34 4.39
CA TYR A 254 -15.04 -1.26 4.54
C TYR A 254 -15.66 -2.46 5.26
N ARG A 255 -15.15 -3.69 5.04
CA ARG A 255 -15.67 -4.91 5.68
C ARG A 255 -15.09 -5.15 7.07
N SER A 256 -13.95 -4.58 7.36
CA SER A 256 -13.26 -4.64 8.65
C SER A 256 -12.71 -3.24 8.98
N PRO A 257 -13.60 -2.31 9.38
CA PRO A 257 -13.19 -0.93 9.65
C PRO A 257 -12.34 -0.83 10.90
N LEU A 258 -11.41 0.12 10.93
CA LEU A 258 -10.56 0.37 12.09
C LEU A 258 -11.20 1.45 12.97
N ASP A 259 -11.57 1.09 14.22
CA ASP A 259 -12.31 1.99 15.12
C ASP A 259 -11.48 3.16 15.63
N ASP A 260 -10.17 2.98 15.80
CA ASP A 260 -9.22 3.95 16.32
C ASP A 260 -8.45 4.71 15.22
N GLY A 261 -8.75 4.46 13.93
CA GLY A 261 -8.20 5.18 12.79
C GLY A 261 -8.91 6.51 12.51
N HIS A 262 -8.17 7.49 11.96
CA HIS A 262 -8.75 8.74 11.47
C HIS A 262 -9.76 8.46 10.34
N LEU A 263 -9.34 7.70 9.34
CA LEU A 263 -10.21 7.11 8.34
C LEU A 263 -10.60 5.69 8.77
N LYS A 264 -11.85 5.29 8.53
CA LYS A 264 -12.33 3.93 8.81
C LYS A 264 -12.00 2.95 7.68
N TYR A 265 -11.97 3.47 6.44
CA TYR A 265 -11.74 2.71 5.20
C TYR A 265 -10.37 3.06 4.61
N GLN A 266 -9.32 2.74 5.38
CA GLN A 266 -7.95 3.15 5.07
C GLN A 266 -7.41 2.48 3.79
N MET A 267 -7.80 1.21 3.53
CA MET A 267 -7.39 0.50 2.32
C MET A 267 -8.00 1.13 1.07
N GLU A 268 -9.26 1.54 1.13
CA GLU A 268 -9.95 2.25 0.06
C GLU A 268 -9.33 3.63 -0.19
N TYR A 269 -8.85 4.29 0.88
CA TYR A 269 -8.08 5.52 0.74
C TYR A 269 -6.73 5.27 0.04
N ILE A 270 -5.99 4.24 0.43
CA ILE A 270 -4.71 3.88 -0.21
C ILE A 270 -4.96 3.55 -1.70
N LEU A 271 -6.06 2.88 -2.03
CA LEU A 271 -6.43 2.55 -3.41
C LEU A 271 -6.80 3.78 -4.25
N ASN A 272 -7.50 4.78 -3.68
CA ASN A 272 -8.15 5.85 -4.46
C ASN A 272 -7.64 7.26 -4.15
N GLY A 273 -7.15 7.54 -2.92
CA GLY A 273 -6.61 8.84 -2.52
C GLY A 273 -7.64 9.99 -2.53
N LYS A 274 -8.93 9.71 -2.34
CA LYS A 274 -9.98 10.75 -2.26
C LYS A 274 -10.12 11.31 -0.85
N ASP A 275 -10.86 12.39 -0.70
CA ASP A 275 -10.90 13.17 0.54
C ASP A 275 -11.71 12.51 1.66
N SER A 276 -12.65 11.61 1.36
CA SER A 276 -13.53 11.01 2.37
C SER A 276 -13.66 9.50 2.19
N ASP A 277 -13.96 8.81 3.30
CA ASP A 277 -14.26 7.38 3.32
C ASP A 277 -15.37 7.01 2.34
N GLU A 278 -16.44 7.82 2.29
CA GLU A 278 -17.56 7.62 1.37
C GLU A 278 -17.09 7.63 -0.09
N THR A 279 -16.36 8.68 -0.48
CA THR A 279 -15.88 8.82 -1.87
C THR A 279 -14.91 7.70 -2.23
N ASN A 280 -14.03 7.31 -1.30
CA ASN A 280 -13.09 6.20 -1.52
C ASN A 280 -13.83 4.87 -1.71
N LEU A 281 -14.91 4.62 -0.95
CA LEU A 281 -15.72 3.41 -1.11
C LEU A 281 -16.45 3.39 -2.47
N TRP A 282 -17.01 4.52 -2.92
CA TRP A 282 -17.66 4.63 -4.23
C TRP A 282 -16.67 4.33 -5.37
N GLU A 283 -15.50 4.93 -5.35
CA GLU A 283 -14.44 4.67 -6.33
C GLU A 283 -13.94 3.22 -6.29
N THR A 284 -13.90 2.63 -5.10
CA THR A 284 -13.54 1.22 -4.94
C THR A 284 -14.61 0.31 -5.54
N ALA A 285 -15.88 0.60 -5.31
CA ALA A 285 -16.99 -0.16 -5.89
C ALA A 285 -16.98 -0.07 -7.43
N ASP A 286 -16.68 1.10 -7.99
CA ASP A 286 -16.52 1.29 -9.43
C ASP A 286 -15.35 0.47 -10.00
N LYS A 287 -14.18 0.51 -9.37
CA LYS A 287 -13.03 -0.30 -9.78
C LYS A 287 -13.30 -1.80 -9.69
N LEU A 288 -13.99 -2.25 -8.64
CA LEU A 288 -14.43 -3.63 -8.51
C LEU A 288 -15.41 -4.02 -9.62
N LEU A 289 -16.35 -3.14 -9.96
CA LEU A 289 -17.30 -3.39 -11.05
C LEU A 289 -16.57 -3.49 -12.39
N GLN A 290 -15.65 -2.58 -12.68
CA GLN A 290 -14.83 -2.64 -13.89
C GLN A 290 -14.03 -3.94 -13.96
N PHE A 291 -13.38 -4.34 -12.86
CA PHE A 291 -12.63 -5.59 -12.78
C PHE A 291 -13.52 -6.80 -13.00
N ARG A 292 -14.66 -6.89 -12.30
CA ARG A 292 -15.59 -8.01 -12.43
C ARG A 292 -16.22 -8.08 -13.82
N THR A 293 -16.58 -6.93 -14.39
CA THR A 293 -17.06 -6.86 -15.78
C THR A 293 -16.06 -7.49 -16.73
N TRP A 294 -14.77 -7.12 -16.62
CA TRP A 294 -13.71 -7.67 -17.47
C TRP A 294 -13.59 -9.20 -17.32
N ILE A 295 -13.45 -9.68 -16.09
CA ILE A 295 -13.30 -11.13 -15.83
C ILE A 295 -14.54 -11.90 -16.29
N ASN A 296 -15.74 -11.38 -16.10
CA ASN A 296 -16.97 -11.99 -16.56
C ASN A 296 -17.01 -12.05 -18.10
N MET A 297 -16.64 -10.98 -18.80
CA MET A 297 -16.55 -10.99 -20.27
C MET A 297 -15.56 -12.04 -20.78
N VAL A 298 -14.38 -12.14 -20.18
CA VAL A 298 -13.39 -13.18 -20.53
C VAL A 298 -13.95 -14.58 -20.27
N SER A 299 -14.63 -14.79 -19.16
CA SER A 299 -15.26 -16.07 -18.82
C SER A 299 -16.40 -16.42 -19.78
N ILE A 300 -17.20 -15.45 -20.24
CA ILE A 300 -18.21 -15.67 -21.28
C ILE A 300 -17.57 -16.10 -22.60
N LEU A 301 -16.48 -15.44 -23.01
CA LEU A 301 -15.79 -15.77 -24.26
C LEU A 301 -15.06 -17.13 -24.22
N ALA A 302 -14.76 -17.64 -23.05
CA ALA A 302 -14.17 -18.97 -22.87
C ALA A 302 -15.21 -20.11 -22.90
N ASP A 303 -16.50 -19.80 -22.90
CA ASP A 303 -17.62 -20.75 -22.86
C ASP A 303 -18.30 -20.82 -24.24
N GLU A 304 -18.20 -21.98 -24.91
CA GLU A 304 -18.71 -22.16 -26.27
C GLU A 304 -20.24 -21.98 -26.37
N ASP A 305 -20.99 -22.43 -25.35
CA ASP A 305 -22.45 -22.33 -25.34
C ASP A 305 -22.91 -20.87 -25.18
N ARG A 306 -22.24 -20.10 -24.36
CA ARG A 306 -22.50 -18.65 -24.17
C ARG A 306 -22.13 -17.85 -25.40
N VAL A 307 -21.01 -18.16 -26.02
CA VAL A 307 -20.60 -17.55 -27.31
C VAL A 307 -21.62 -17.85 -28.40
N ALA A 308 -22.12 -19.10 -28.50
CA ALA A 308 -23.14 -19.48 -29.46
C ALA A 308 -24.46 -18.69 -29.24
N LEU A 309 -24.89 -18.58 -27.98
CA LEU A 309 -26.09 -17.82 -27.63
C LEU A 309 -25.95 -16.32 -27.95
N LEU A 310 -24.81 -15.68 -27.59
CA LEU A 310 -24.54 -14.30 -27.96
C LEU A 310 -24.62 -14.07 -29.45
N LYS A 311 -24.05 -15.00 -30.24
CA LYS A 311 -24.07 -14.95 -31.70
C LYS A 311 -25.48 -15.12 -32.26
N GLU A 312 -26.28 -16.03 -31.70
CA GLU A 312 -27.69 -16.23 -32.09
C GLU A 312 -28.51 -14.96 -31.85
N VAL A 313 -28.38 -14.38 -30.65
CA VAL A 313 -29.15 -13.15 -30.27
C VAL A 313 -28.69 -11.97 -31.12
N SER A 314 -27.39 -11.75 -31.30
CA SER A 314 -26.86 -10.66 -32.11
C SER A 314 -27.30 -10.74 -33.58
N THR A 315 -27.22 -11.95 -34.17
CA THR A 315 -27.67 -12.20 -35.54
C THR A 315 -29.14 -11.98 -35.69
N SER A 316 -29.96 -12.49 -34.75
CA SER A 316 -31.44 -12.31 -34.78
C SER A 316 -31.84 -10.83 -34.69
N LEU A 317 -31.21 -10.07 -33.79
CA LEU A 317 -31.48 -8.64 -33.64
C LEU A 317 -31.04 -7.85 -34.86
N ALA A 318 -29.83 -8.10 -35.41
CA ALA A 318 -29.33 -7.46 -36.62
C ALA A 318 -30.26 -7.71 -37.82
N ALA A 319 -30.76 -8.94 -37.98
CA ALA A 319 -31.72 -9.30 -39.01
C ALA A 319 -33.09 -8.57 -38.82
N ALA A 320 -33.57 -8.48 -37.58
CA ALA A 320 -34.80 -7.80 -37.25
C ALA A 320 -34.74 -6.27 -37.48
N LEU A 321 -33.51 -5.68 -37.33
CA LEU A 321 -33.24 -4.28 -37.66
C LEU A 321 -32.99 -4.05 -39.16
N GLY A 322 -32.88 -5.11 -39.95
CA GLY A 322 -32.64 -5.04 -41.40
C GLY A 322 -31.21 -4.64 -41.78
N ASN A 323 -30.25 -4.69 -40.84
CA ASN A 323 -28.88 -4.33 -41.07
C ASN A 323 -27.93 -5.38 -40.46
N THR A 324 -27.49 -6.33 -41.27
CA THR A 324 -26.60 -7.41 -40.82
C THR A 324 -25.15 -6.98 -40.60
N GLU A 325 -24.74 -5.80 -41.08
CA GLU A 325 -23.37 -5.30 -40.92
C GLU A 325 -23.08 -4.85 -39.47
N ILE A 326 -24.13 -4.54 -38.68
CA ILE A 326 -23.99 -4.13 -37.28
C ILE A 326 -23.97 -5.32 -36.28
N GLU A 327 -24.09 -6.56 -36.76
CA GLU A 327 -24.06 -7.74 -35.92
C GLU A 327 -22.84 -7.79 -34.96
N PRO A 328 -21.59 -7.53 -35.39
CA PRO A 328 -20.43 -7.55 -34.49
C PRO A 328 -20.49 -6.47 -33.40
N VAL A 329 -21.11 -5.32 -33.69
CA VAL A 329 -21.36 -4.25 -32.70
C VAL A 329 -22.37 -4.72 -31.65
N ILE A 330 -23.51 -5.28 -32.11
CA ILE A 330 -24.52 -5.83 -31.22
C ILE A 330 -23.95 -6.91 -30.32
N TYR A 331 -23.15 -7.82 -30.89
CA TYR A 331 -22.45 -8.87 -30.14
C TYR A 331 -21.58 -8.29 -29.02
N GLY A 332 -20.74 -7.30 -29.33
CA GLY A 332 -19.87 -6.65 -28.36
C GLY A 332 -20.62 -5.92 -27.26
N VAL A 333 -21.69 -5.20 -27.61
CA VAL A 333 -22.52 -4.49 -26.62
C VAL A 333 -23.30 -5.47 -25.73
N LEU A 334 -23.82 -6.57 -26.26
CA LEU A 334 -24.45 -7.63 -25.46
C LEU A 334 -23.47 -8.30 -24.51
N LEU A 335 -22.25 -8.59 -24.96
CA LEU A 335 -21.18 -9.14 -24.13
C LEU A 335 -20.85 -8.20 -22.97
N LEU A 336 -20.71 -6.89 -23.25
CA LEU A 336 -20.46 -5.88 -22.24
C LEU A 336 -21.61 -5.82 -21.22
N ILE A 337 -22.85 -5.72 -21.68
CA ILE A 337 -24.05 -5.65 -20.81
C ILE A 337 -24.12 -6.91 -19.93
N TRP A 338 -23.93 -8.10 -20.49
CA TRP A 338 -23.96 -9.33 -19.69
C TRP A 338 -22.87 -9.36 -18.63
N GLY A 339 -21.63 -9.05 -19.00
CA GLY A 339 -20.50 -8.98 -18.08
C GLY A 339 -20.70 -7.95 -16.97
N GLU A 340 -21.29 -6.79 -17.29
CA GLU A 340 -21.51 -5.70 -16.34
C GLU A 340 -22.66 -6.00 -15.37
N VAL A 341 -23.79 -6.53 -15.86
CA VAL A 341 -24.91 -6.95 -15.00
C VAL A 341 -24.46 -8.02 -14.01
N GLU A 342 -23.75 -9.04 -14.48
CA GLU A 342 -23.18 -10.06 -13.61
C GLU A 342 -22.16 -9.46 -12.63
N GLY A 343 -21.36 -8.48 -13.06
CA GLY A 343 -20.43 -7.74 -12.23
C GLY A 343 -21.10 -6.95 -11.10
N VAL A 344 -22.27 -6.36 -11.35
CA VAL A 344 -23.07 -5.67 -10.32
C VAL A 344 -23.48 -6.64 -9.21
N TYR A 345 -23.92 -7.85 -9.56
CA TYR A 345 -24.24 -8.87 -8.56
C TYR A 345 -23.02 -9.30 -7.76
N ASP A 346 -21.90 -9.52 -8.43
CA ASP A 346 -20.65 -9.89 -7.78
C ASP A 346 -20.21 -8.85 -6.76
N VAL A 347 -20.19 -7.58 -7.15
CA VAL A 347 -19.80 -6.48 -6.25
C VAL A 347 -20.79 -6.33 -5.10
N LYS A 348 -22.09 -6.50 -5.33
CA LYS A 348 -23.11 -6.49 -4.26
C LYS A 348 -22.81 -7.55 -3.21
N ARG A 349 -22.49 -8.78 -3.64
CA ARG A 349 -22.14 -9.89 -2.75
C ARG A 349 -20.84 -9.60 -1.98
N LEU A 350 -19.79 -9.10 -2.64
CA LEU A 350 -18.54 -8.72 -2.00
C LEU A 350 -18.76 -7.64 -0.93
N LEU A 351 -19.54 -6.59 -1.24
CA LEU A 351 -19.91 -5.54 -0.28
C LEU A 351 -20.81 -6.06 0.85
N ALA A 352 -21.55 -7.15 0.65
CA ALA A 352 -22.30 -7.85 1.70
C ALA A 352 -21.40 -8.75 2.57
N GLY A 353 -20.17 -9.06 2.12
CA GLY A 353 -19.21 -9.91 2.82
C GLY A 353 -19.23 -11.36 2.39
N GLU A 354 -19.88 -11.65 1.27
CA GLU A 354 -19.86 -12.96 0.66
C GLU A 354 -18.64 -13.14 -0.22
N SER A 355 -18.26 -14.39 -0.50
CA SER A 355 -17.23 -14.71 -1.47
C SER A 355 -17.77 -14.74 -2.89
N VAL A 356 -16.90 -14.45 -3.84
CA VAL A 356 -17.17 -14.57 -5.27
C VAL A 356 -15.99 -15.28 -5.93
N CYS A 357 -16.26 -16.28 -6.77
CA CYS A 357 -15.24 -16.99 -7.50
C CYS A 357 -14.53 -16.06 -8.50
N LEU A 358 -13.21 -16.14 -8.60
CA LEU A 358 -12.46 -15.35 -9.58
C LEU A 358 -12.90 -15.69 -11.01
N LEU A 359 -12.85 -16.95 -11.38
CA LEU A 359 -13.39 -17.49 -12.64
C LEU A 359 -14.62 -18.34 -12.29
N LYS A 360 -15.73 -18.09 -12.95
CA LYS A 360 -17.02 -18.71 -12.64
C LYS A 360 -17.21 -20.01 -13.40
N ALA A 361 -17.67 -21.05 -12.70
CA ALA A 361 -18.25 -22.23 -13.30
C ALA A 361 -19.70 -21.95 -13.78
N GLU A 362 -20.32 -22.90 -14.47
CA GLU A 362 -21.68 -22.74 -15.02
C GLU A 362 -22.72 -22.43 -13.94
N GLU A 363 -22.57 -23.05 -12.77
CA GLU A 363 -23.50 -22.92 -11.63
C GLU A 363 -23.32 -21.61 -10.83
N ASP A 364 -22.22 -20.87 -11.04
CA ASP A 364 -21.91 -19.63 -10.31
C ASP A 364 -22.53 -18.38 -10.96
N TRP A 365 -23.07 -18.52 -12.16
CA TRP A 365 -23.69 -17.41 -12.87
C TRP A 365 -25.07 -17.10 -12.31
N LEU A 366 -25.27 -15.84 -11.94
CA LEU A 366 -26.54 -15.35 -11.41
C LEU A 366 -27.47 -14.94 -12.54
N VAL A 367 -26.92 -14.35 -13.61
CA VAL A 367 -27.71 -13.98 -14.80
C VAL A 367 -27.89 -15.19 -15.69
N LYS A 368 -29.13 -15.68 -15.74
CA LYS A 368 -29.48 -16.82 -16.59
C LYS A 368 -29.32 -16.47 -18.08
N SER A 369 -28.84 -17.42 -18.88
CA SER A 369 -28.70 -17.28 -20.34
C SER A 369 -30.00 -16.88 -21.02
N SER A 370 -31.17 -17.33 -20.51
CA SER A 370 -32.49 -16.99 -21.01
C SER A 370 -32.81 -15.49 -20.99
N TRP A 371 -32.21 -14.74 -20.09
CA TRP A 371 -32.35 -13.28 -20.01
C TRP A 371 -31.87 -12.58 -21.29
N LEU A 372 -30.78 -13.09 -21.88
CA LEU A 372 -30.21 -12.54 -23.11
C LEU A 372 -31.21 -12.61 -24.31
N LEU A 373 -32.07 -13.62 -24.33
CA LEU A 373 -33.06 -13.78 -25.36
C LEU A 373 -34.06 -12.61 -25.43
N GLY A 374 -34.26 -11.89 -24.32
CA GLY A 374 -35.09 -10.66 -24.28
C GLY A 374 -34.55 -9.55 -25.18
N PHE A 375 -33.25 -9.56 -25.51
CA PHE A 375 -32.66 -8.57 -26.43
C PHE A 375 -32.80 -8.94 -27.91
N ALA A 376 -33.20 -10.16 -28.24
CA ALA A 376 -33.32 -10.61 -29.62
C ALA A 376 -34.43 -9.89 -30.44
N THR A 377 -35.30 -9.15 -29.78
CA THR A 377 -36.48 -8.52 -30.39
C THR A 377 -36.41 -7.00 -30.30
N PRO A 378 -36.61 -6.28 -31.42
CA PRO A 378 -36.70 -4.81 -31.38
C PRO A 378 -37.93 -4.34 -30.58
N LEU A 379 -37.84 -3.15 -29.98
CA LEU A 379 -38.89 -2.56 -29.16
C LEU A 379 -40.24 -2.44 -29.86
N SER A 380 -40.25 -2.22 -31.17
CA SER A 380 -41.47 -2.12 -31.98
C SER A 380 -42.27 -3.42 -32.05
N GLN A 381 -41.61 -4.56 -31.81
CA GLN A 381 -42.20 -5.90 -31.90
C GLN A 381 -42.44 -6.52 -30.52
N MET A 382 -42.05 -5.87 -29.43
CA MET A 382 -42.25 -6.36 -28.06
C MET A 382 -43.74 -6.16 -27.65
N GLU A 383 -44.33 -7.18 -27.03
CA GLU A 383 -45.68 -7.14 -26.46
C GLU A 383 -45.60 -7.32 -24.93
N GLY A 384 -46.58 -6.68 -24.20
CA GLY A 384 -46.81 -6.89 -22.79
C GLY A 384 -45.82 -6.15 -21.84
N GLU A 385 -45.39 -6.81 -20.75
CA GLU A 385 -44.66 -6.24 -19.62
C GLU A 385 -43.36 -5.54 -20.01
N TRP A 386 -42.65 -5.99 -21.04
CA TRP A 386 -41.43 -5.36 -21.52
C TRP A 386 -41.59 -3.93 -22.05
N LYS A 387 -42.78 -3.56 -22.56
CA LYS A 387 -43.08 -2.17 -22.96
C LYS A 387 -43.30 -1.26 -21.78
N GLU A 388 -43.81 -1.77 -20.64
CA GLU A 388 -44.00 -1.01 -19.41
C GLU A 388 -42.67 -0.80 -18.70
N VAL A 389 -41.81 -1.82 -18.67
CA VAL A 389 -40.44 -1.77 -18.16
C VAL A 389 -39.63 -0.63 -18.78
N GLN A 390 -39.84 -0.37 -20.08
CA GLN A 390 -39.14 0.70 -20.78
C GLN A 390 -39.69 2.10 -20.46
N LYS A 391 -41.01 2.23 -20.21
CA LYS A 391 -41.63 3.53 -19.91
C LYS A 391 -41.22 4.11 -18.57
N GLU A 392 -40.87 3.28 -17.62
CA GLU A 392 -40.52 3.68 -16.27
C GLU A 392 -38.97 3.84 -16.07
N GLY A 393 -38.16 3.52 -17.08
CA GLY A 393 -36.67 3.71 -17.03
C GLY A 393 -35.95 2.91 -15.96
N ASN A 394 -36.61 1.99 -15.26
CA ASN A 394 -36.19 1.57 -13.94
C ASN A 394 -36.11 0.05 -13.68
N THR A 395 -36.29 -0.86 -14.66
CA THR A 395 -36.78 -2.15 -14.15
C THR A 395 -36.23 -3.44 -14.74
N LEU A 396 -35.14 -3.46 -15.45
CA LEU A 396 -34.52 -4.74 -15.80
C LEU A 396 -33.79 -5.39 -14.62
N LEU A 397 -33.08 -4.61 -13.82
CA LEU A 397 -32.28 -5.16 -12.71
C LEU A 397 -33.09 -5.54 -11.46
N PRO A 398 -34.08 -4.74 -11.00
CA PRO A 398 -34.96 -5.15 -9.90
C PRO A 398 -35.75 -6.42 -10.18
N LEU A 399 -36.27 -6.61 -11.40
CA LEU A 399 -36.95 -7.86 -11.79
C LEU A 399 -36.01 -9.07 -11.80
N LEU A 400 -34.75 -8.86 -12.17
CA LEU A 400 -33.70 -9.90 -12.10
C LEU A 400 -33.32 -10.19 -10.65
N LEU A 401 -33.37 -9.19 -9.74
CA LEU A 401 -33.01 -9.31 -8.33
C LEU A 401 -34.06 -10.09 -7.54
N GLU A 402 -35.34 -9.87 -7.77
CA GLU A 402 -36.44 -10.53 -7.05
C GLU A 402 -36.51 -12.05 -7.34
N GLU A 403 -36.15 -12.50 -8.54
CA GLU A 403 -36.12 -13.94 -8.87
C GLU A 403 -34.95 -14.72 -8.24
N ASN A 404 -33.91 -14.09 -7.77
CA ASN A 404 -32.67 -14.75 -7.35
C ASN A 404 -32.35 -14.69 -5.83
N GLU A 405 -33.21 -14.09 -4.98
CA GLU A 405 -33.00 -14.05 -3.51
C GLU A 405 -33.01 -15.44 -2.84
N GLU A 406 -33.43 -16.51 -3.51
CA GLU A 406 -33.52 -17.86 -2.94
C GLU A 406 -32.25 -18.73 -3.13
N ARG A 407 -31.18 -18.22 -3.77
CA ARG A 407 -29.95 -19.01 -3.93
C ARG A 407 -29.02 -18.86 -2.73
N LYS A 408 -28.92 -19.94 -1.97
CA LYS A 408 -28.01 -20.18 -0.84
C LYS A 408 -26.55 -19.96 -1.26
N SER A 409 -25.76 -19.40 -0.33
CA SER A 409 -24.30 -19.40 -0.31
C SER A 409 -23.71 -20.69 -0.87
N CYS A 410 -22.61 -20.59 -1.63
CA CYS A 410 -21.81 -21.71 -2.09
C CYS A 410 -21.67 -22.77 -0.98
N ASP A 411 -22.12 -23.99 -1.27
CA ASP A 411 -22.12 -25.10 -0.31
C ASP A 411 -20.65 -25.50 -0.08
N GLU A 412 -20.19 -25.49 1.18
CA GLU A 412 -18.81 -25.81 1.60
C GLU A 412 -18.35 -27.25 1.22
N THR A 413 -19.18 -27.99 0.50
CA THR A 413 -18.97 -29.42 0.22
C THR A 413 -18.44 -29.77 -1.17
N LYS A 414 -18.26 -28.79 -2.07
CA LYS A 414 -17.75 -29.09 -3.43
C LYS A 414 -16.32 -28.60 -3.65
N GLN A 415 -15.36 -29.47 -3.37
CA GLN A 415 -13.98 -29.34 -3.84
C GLN A 415 -13.91 -29.69 -5.34
N SER A 416 -14.20 -28.74 -6.22
CA SER A 416 -13.71 -28.80 -7.59
C SER A 416 -12.36 -28.05 -7.66
N LYS A 417 -11.40 -28.66 -8.35
CA LYS A 417 -9.95 -28.37 -8.26
C LYS A 417 -9.48 -27.03 -8.84
N LYS A 418 -10.36 -26.08 -9.18
CA LYS A 418 -10.00 -24.83 -9.86
C LYS A 418 -10.72 -23.56 -9.36
N GLU A 419 -11.63 -23.65 -8.43
CA GLU A 419 -12.40 -22.51 -7.95
C GLU A 419 -11.67 -21.86 -6.76
N ILE A 420 -11.21 -20.62 -6.94
CA ILE A 420 -10.66 -19.81 -5.86
C ILE A 420 -11.75 -18.82 -5.47
N ASP A 421 -12.41 -19.09 -4.34
CA ASP A 421 -13.34 -18.18 -3.70
C ASP A 421 -12.57 -17.01 -3.06
N LEU A 422 -12.87 -15.81 -3.49
CA LEU A 422 -12.23 -14.59 -3.02
C LEU A 422 -13.23 -13.69 -2.30
N TYR A 423 -12.79 -13.13 -1.18
CA TYR A 423 -13.53 -12.14 -0.43
C TYR A 423 -13.15 -10.70 -0.84
N TYR A 424 -13.88 -9.73 -0.33
CA TYR A 424 -13.66 -8.31 -0.60
C TYR A 424 -12.19 -7.89 -0.43
N ALA A 425 -11.53 -8.32 0.65
CA ALA A 425 -10.13 -8.02 0.90
C ALA A 425 -9.18 -8.58 -0.16
N ASP A 426 -9.48 -9.77 -0.70
CA ASP A 426 -8.66 -10.40 -1.74
C ASP A 426 -8.76 -9.63 -3.05
N TYR A 427 -9.96 -9.13 -3.38
CA TYR A 427 -10.15 -8.24 -4.53
C TYR A 427 -9.45 -6.91 -4.37
N LEU A 428 -9.41 -6.33 -3.15
CA LEU A 428 -8.60 -5.14 -2.88
C LEU A 428 -7.11 -5.42 -3.11
N ARG A 429 -6.58 -6.59 -2.70
CA ARG A 429 -5.17 -6.98 -2.97
C ARG A 429 -4.88 -6.99 -4.46
N ILE A 430 -5.77 -7.59 -5.25
CA ILE A 430 -5.63 -7.64 -6.71
C ILE A 430 -5.59 -6.21 -7.28
N LEU A 431 -6.53 -5.35 -6.92
CA LEU A 431 -6.58 -3.98 -7.42
C LEU A 431 -5.34 -3.17 -7.03
N MET A 432 -4.85 -3.33 -5.79
CA MET A 432 -3.68 -2.63 -5.29
C MET A 432 -2.37 -3.14 -5.90
N TRP A 433 -2.32 -4.40 -6.34
CA TRP A 433 -1.15 -4.95 -7.02
C TRP A 433 -0.79 -4.19 -8.29
N PHE A 434 -1.79 -3.69 -9.00
CA PHE A 434 -1.62 -2.94 -10.26
C PHE A 434 -1.41 -1.43 -10.05
N LEU A 435 -1.37 -0.95 -8.80
CA LEU A 435 -1.06 0.45 -8.49
C LEU A 435 0.45 0.70 -8.46
N ASP A 436 0.80 1.98 -8.65
CA ASP A 436 2.16 2.45 -8.41
C ASP A 436 2.55 2.28 -6.94
N LYS A 437 3.68 1.64 -6.71
CA LYS A 437 4.20 1.33 -5.37
C LYS A 437 4.56 2.58 -4.57
N GLU A 438 5.04 3.64 -5.24
CA GLU A 438 5.33 4.93 -4.60
C GLU A 438 4.02 5.61 -4.15
N GLU A 439 2.98 5.54 -4.96
CA GLU A 439 1.68 6.11 -4.61
C GLU A 439 1.05 5.42 -3.39
N ILE A 440 1.15 4.09 -3.32
CA ILE A 440 0.72 3.31 -2.15
C ILE A 440 1.46 3.78 -0.88
N ALA A 441 2.80 3.90 -0.96
CA ALA A 441 3.63 4.31 0.17
C ALA A 441 3.31 5.74 0.63
N LEU A 442 3.14 6.67 -0.30
CA LEU A 442 2.76 8.07 -0.01
C LEU A 442 1.41 8.16 0.70
N ARG A 443 0.39 7.46 0.20
CA ARG A 443 -0.94 7.43 0.82
C ARG A 443 -0.93 6.72 2.18
N PHE A 444 -0.10 5.70 2.34
CA PHE A 444 0.08 5.07 3.64
C PHE A 444 0.71 6.03 4.66
N MET A 445 1.70 6.84 4.26
CA MET A 445 2.26 7.88 5.13
C MET A 445 1.21 8.92 5.58
N ASP A 446 0.26 9.29 4.69
CA ASP A 446 -0.86 10.16 5.07
C ASP A 446 -1.70 9.53 6.20
N ILE A 447 -1.97 8.22 6.11
CA ILE A 447 -2.70 7.48 7.15
C ILE A 447 -1.91 7.46 8.45
N VAL A 448 -0.63 7.08 8.40
CA VAL A 448 0.24 7.03 9.60
C VAL A 448 0.24 8.37 10.32
N GLU A 449 0.43 9.47 9.59
CA GLU A 449 0.47 10.81 10.18
C GLU A 449 -0.88 11.21 10.76
N SER A 450 -1.97 11.00 10.03
CA SER A 450 -3.32 11.36 10.50
C SER A 450 -3.74 10.54 11.71
N ASP A 451 -3.42 9.27 11.75
CA ASP A 451 -3.76 8.38 12.85
C ASP A 451 -2.98 8.71 14.14
N ILE A 452 -1.68 9.02 14.02
CA ILE A 452 -0.88 9.42 15.18
C ILE A 452 -1.38 10.75 15.75
N ARG A 453 -1.76 11.71 14.91
CA ARG A 453 -2.34 12.99 15.34
C ARG A 453 -3.64 12.85 16.13
N MET A 454 -4.37 11.74 15.98
CA MET A 454 -5.57 11.43 16.77
C MET A 454 -5.24 11.06 18.21
N VAL A 455 -4.01 10.63 18.50
CA VAL A 455 -3.59 10.26 19.85
C VAL A 455 -3.45 11.51 20.72
N THR A 456 -3.94 11.43 21.96
CA THR A 456 -3.88 12.55 22.90
C THR A 456 -2.43 13.00 23.14
N GLY A 457 -2.15 14.25 22.86
CA GLY A 457 -0.81 14.83 22.99
C GLY A 457 0.00 14.88 21.70
N GLU A 458 -0.42 14.16 20.62
CA GLU A 458 0.32 14.02 19.37
C GLU A 458 -0.23 14.90 18.22
N SER A 459 -1.10 15.86 18.50
CA SER A 459 -1.74 16.70 17.46
C SER A 459 -0.75 17.46 16.56
N GLY A 460 0.48 17.67 17.00
CA GLY A 460 1.57 18.29 16.24
C GLY A 460 2.49 17.32 15.51
N PHE A 461 2.17 16.02 15.52
CA PHE A 461 3.01 15.02 14.87
C PHE A 461 3.19 15.27 13.38
N CYS A 462 4.44 15.25 12.91
CA CYS A 462 4.84 15.39 11.51
C CYS A 462 5.91 14.35 11.20
N LEU A 463 5.62 13.41 10.32
CA LEU A 463 6.52 12.31 9.98
C LEU A 463 7.86 12.79 9.39
N GLU A 464 7.88 14.00 8.81
CA GLU A 464 9.08 14.68 8.31
C GLU A 464 10.15 14.95 9.38
N HIS A 465 9.75 14.98 10.66
CA HIS A 465 10.65 15.23 11.80
C HIS A 465 11.20 13.94 12.43
N TYR A 466 11.05 12.80 11.74
CA TYR A 466 11.47 11.50 12.27
C TYR A 466 12.48 10.82 11.36
N ALA A 467 13.53 10.28 11.97
CA ALA A 467 14.63 9.61 11.27
C ALA A 467 14.79 8.16 11.74
N GLU A 468 15.25 7.31 10.82
CA GLU A 468 15.70 5.95 11.08
C GLU A 468 17.19 5.91 11.45
N ARG A 469 18.00 6.78 10.81
CA ARG A 469 19.46 6.82 10.96
C ARG A 469 19.96 8.23 11.03
N VAL A 470 21.09 8.38 11.75
CA VAL A 470 21.82 9.65 11.86
C VAL A 470 23.33 9.42 11.87
N TRP A 471 24.04 10.30 11.20
CA TRP A 471 25.52 10.39 11.26
C TRP A 471 25.90 11.57 12.11
N LEU A 472 26.48 11.29 13.28
CA LEU A 472 26.94 12.32 14.21
C LEU A 472 28.45 12.48 14.11
N LYS A 473 28.89 13.75 14.05
CA LYS A 473 30.29 14.15 14.16
C LYS A 473 30.46 14.99 15.40
N THR A 474 31.18 14.46 16.35
CA THR A 474 31.37 15.06 17.66
C THR A 474 32.78 15.56 17.82
N LYS A 475 32.94 16.81 18.24
CA LYS A 475 34.19 17.42 18.65
C LYS A 475 34.40 17.23 20.14
N LEU A 476 35.49 16.57 20.49
CA LEU A 476 35.86 16.29 21.85
C LEU A 476 37.18 16.98 22.19
N SER A 477 37.38 17.32 23.44
CA SER A 477 38.68 17.77 23.97
C SER A 477 39.12 16.93 25.15
N SER A 478 40.41 16.72 25.26
CA SER A 478 41.03 16.12 26.43
C SER A 478 42.28 16.92 26.80
N ASP A 479 42.52 17.11 28.08
CA ASP A 479 43.72 17.83 28.59
C ASP A 479 45.02 17.19 28.12
N TYR A 480 44.98 15.90 27.74
CA TYR A 480 46.17 15.14 27.36
C TYR A 480 46.38 15.00 25.84
N SER A 481 45.29 15.01 25.05
CA SER A 481 45.33 14.75 23.59
C SER A 481 44.93 15.94 22.74
N GLY A 482 44.50 17.05 23.38
CA GLY A 482 43.96 18.20 22.66
C GLY A 482 42.55 17.93 22.08
N GLU A 483 42.25 18.63 20.99
CA GLU A 483 40.96 18.51 20.31
C GLU A 483 41.00 17.45 19.20
N PHE A 484 39.94 16.66 19.05
CA PHE A 484 39.78 15.65 18.00
C PHE A 484 38.34 15.43 17.66
N TRP A 485 38.08 14.80 16.49
CA TRP A 485 36.77 14.52 15.98
C TRP A 485 36.49 13.03 15.98
N VAL A 486 35.25 12.67 16.33
CA VAL A 486 34.69 11.32 16.21
C VAL A 486 33.47 11.36 15.38
N GLN A 487 33.38 10.50 14.38
CA GLN A 487 32.20 10.36 13.51
C GLN A 487 31.66 8.95 13.64
N ARG A 488 30.33 8.82 13.75
CA ARG A 488 29.67 7.52 13.85
C ARG A 488 28.25 7.57 13.33
N GLU A 489 27.82 6.45 12.76
CA GLU A 489 26.44 6.18 12.35
C GLU A 489 25.69 5.47 13.47
N TYR A 490 24.40 5.86 13.65
CA TYR A 490 23.43 5.24 14.54
C TYR A 490 22.13 5.04 13.80
N GLY A 491 21.51 3.85 13.93
CA GLY A 491 20.26 3.51 13.24
C GLY A 491 19.68 2.18 13.72
N TYR A 492 18.43 1.96 13.38
CA TYR A 492 17.72 0.71 13.64
C TYR A 492 17.97 -0.33 12.56
#